data_9ba8f55bb100d5a0b0ca9ac6248c43e9
#
_entry.id   9ba8f55bb100d5a0b0ca9ac6248c43e9
#
_cell.length_a   1.000
_cell.length_b   1.000
_cell.length_c   1.000
_cell.angle_alpha   90.00
_cell.angle_beta   90.00
_cell.angle_gamma   90.00
#
_symmetry.space_group_name_H-M   'P 1'
#
loop_
_entity.id
_entity.type
_entity.pdbx_description
1 polymer ?
#
loop_
_entity_poly.entity_id
_entity_poly.type
_entity_poly.pdbx_seq_one_letter_code
_entity_poly.pdbx_strand_id
1 'polypeptide(L)'
;RLKNQGKGKVRTLTPPEVKEKGFPDGSIVQEKADGTLNVVNKPTAKEIQQRADLTGTVGLLNRIELNYKKAGKPVGKFYNIDPDRIMGEIGKFTGSEQGKTFAELQADIKKATTFLTKAISGAQVSDKEREFIEKLIPSIGDTEVEFEAKLKSLRRYLGEAVKSYGGDVEALMRA
;
A
#
# COMPACT_ATOMS: atom_id res chain seq x y z
N ARG A 1 -39.24 35.27 27.24
CA ARG A 1 -37.81 35.27 26.90
C ARG A 1 -37.33 33.83 26.71
N LEU A 2 -37.34 33.34 25.47
CA LEU A 2 -36.76 32.08 25.12
C LEU A 2 -35.22 32.20 25.19
N LYS A 3 -34.59 31.45 26.09
CA LYS A 3 -33.15 31.34 26.20
C LYS A 3 -32.65 30.63 24.92
N ASN A 4 -31.88 31.40 24.09
CA ASN A 4 -31.04 30.81 23.08
C ASN A 4 -30.07 29.84 23.76
N GLN A 5 -30.39 28.52 23.72
CA GLN A 5 -29.44 27.49 24.06
C GLN A 5 -28.37 27.51 22.94
N GLY A 6 -27.19 28.01 23.27
CA GLY A 6 -26.05 28.03 22.37
C GLY A 6 -25.84 26.62 21.81
N LYS A 7 -25.92 26.49 20.50
CA LYS A 7 -25.47 25.29 19.79
C LYS A 7 -24.00 25.11 20.12
N GLY A 8 -23.70 24.24 21.08
CA GLY A 8 -22.33 23.92 21.49
C GLY A 8 -21.52 23.56 20.24
N LYS A 9 -20.36 24.19 20.08
CA LYS A 9 -19.47 23.90 18.97
C LYS A 9 -19.07 22.43 19.02
N VAL A 10 -19.41 21.69 17.97
CA VAL A 10 -18.95 20.32 17.75
C VAL A 10 -17.68 20.42 16.90
N ARG A 11 -16.58 19.80 17.33
CA ARG A 11 -15.37 19.70 16.53
C ARG A 11 -15.10 18.24 16.14
N THR A 12 -14.61 18.00 14.96
CA THR A 12 -14.11 16.70 14.55
C THR A 12 -12.68 16.54 15.03
N LEU A 13 -12.36 15.42 15.70
CA LEU A 13 -11.02 15.11 16.16
C LEU A 13 -10.11 14.81 14.97
N THR A 14 -8.85 15.21 15.09
CA THR A 14 -7.81 14.83 14.14
C THR A 14 -7.40 13.36 14.30
N PRO A 15 -6.83 12.71 13.27
CA PRO A 15 -6.41 11.31 13.38
C PRO A 15 -5.49 11.00 14.59
N PRO A 16 -4.48 11.84 14.94
CA PRO A 16 -3.70 11.63 16.16
C PRO A 16 -4.54 11.65 17.43
N GLU A 17 -5.47 12.62 17.58
CA GLU A 17 -6.35 12.73 18.75
C GLU A 17 -7.29 11.52 18.86
N VAL A 18 -7.79 11.01 17.72
CA VAL A 18 -8.63 9.80 17.66
C VAL A 18 -7.88 8.59 18.22
N LYS A 19 -6.62 8.44 17.82
CA LYS A 19 -5.73 7.37 18.28
C LYS A 19 -5.39 7.51 19.76
N GLU A 20 -5.06 8.69 20.22
CA GLU A 20 -4.77 8.99 21.63
C GLU A 20 -5.95 8.65 22.54
N LYS A 21 -7.18 8.88 22.06
CA LYS A 21 -8.42 8.54 22.78
C LYS A 21 -8.82 7.06 22.64
N GLY A 22 -7.97 6.22 22.05
CA GLY A 22 -8.17 4.76 21.98
C GLY A 22 -9.17 4.28 20.92
N PHE A 23 -9.54 5.13 19.97
CA PHE A 23 -10.40 4.70 18.86
C PHE A 23 -9.55 4.10 17.72
N PRO A 24 -10.12 3.13 16.97
CA PRO A 24 -9.46 2.56 15.80
C PRO A 24 -9.09 3.63 14.75
N ASP A 25 -7.96 3.45 14.10
CA ASP A 25 -7.54 4.31 12.99
C ASP A 25 -8.63 4.40 11.90
N GLY A 26 -8.96 5.63 11.48
CA GLY A 26 -10.02 5.89 10.51
C GLY A 26 -11.41 6.07 11.11
N SER A 27 -11.53 6.00 12.45
CA SER A 27 -12.76 6.44 13.11
C SER A 27 -12.95 7.94 12.91
N ILE A 28 -14.18 8.35 12.66
CA ILE A 28 -14.58 9.76 12.69
C ILE A 28 -15.24 10.00 14.05
N VAL A 29 -14.58 10.78 14.88
CA VAL A 29 -15.04 11.10 16.24
C VAL A 29 -15.25 12.59 16.34
N GLN A 30 -16.39 12.98 16.87
CA GLN A 30 -16.76 14.37 17.17
C GLN A 30 -16.78 14.58 18.67
N GLU A 31 -16.17 15.67 19.11
CA GLU A 31 -16.19 16.12 20.48
C GLU A 31 -17.16 17.31 20.62
N LYS A 32 -18.12 17.19 21.51
CA LYS A 32 -19.05 18.26 21.87
C LYS A 32 -18.40 19.22 22.85
N ALA A 33 -19.00 20.40 23.01
CA ALA A 33 -18.51 21.44 23.93
C ALA A 33 -18.46 20.98 25.41
N ASP A 34 -19.20 19.94 25.76
CA ASP A 34 -19.22 19.33 27.10
C ASP A 34 -18.17 18.23 27.26
N GLY A 35 -17.30 18.01 26.26
CA GLY A 35 -16.28 16.95 26.24
C GLY A 35 -16.82 15.56 25.87
N THR A 36 -18.12 15.44 25.59
CA THR A 36 -18.72 14.15 25.18
C THR A 36 -18.21 13.77 23.78
N LEU A 37 -17.77 12.54 23.64
CA LEU A 37 -17.31 11.98 22.35
C LEU A 37 -18.46 11.26 21.64
N ASN A 38 -18.67 11.59 20.39
CA ASN A 38 -19.64 10.93 19.52
C ASN A 38 -18.88 10.28 18.34
N VAL A 39 -18.95 8.96 18.24
CA VAL A 39 -18.36 8.21 17.12
C VAL A 39 -19.34 8.26 15.95
N VAL A 40 -19.01 9.05 14.92
CA VAL A 40 -19.83 9.21 13.72
C VAL A 40 -19.64 8.02 12.78
N ASN A 41 -18.39 7.54 12.67
CA ASN A 41 -18.06 6.36 11.89
C ASN A 41 -16.97 5.55 12.60
N LYS A 42 -17.16 4.22 12.62
CA LYS A 42 -16.17 3.27 13.11
C LYS A 42 -15.81 2.32 11.96
N PRO A 43 -14.55 2.21 11.58
CA PRO A 43 -14.17 1.32 10.49
C PRO A 43 -14.53 -0.13 10.83
N THR A 44 -14.99 -0.84 9.83
CA THR A 44 -15.27 -2.28 9.93
C THR A 44 -13.96 -3.06 10.01
N ALA A 45 -14.01 -4.30 10.48
CA ALA A 45 -12.85 -5.19 10.49
C ALA A 45 -12.26 -5.37 9.08
N LYS A 46 -13.10 -5.39 8.04
CA LYS A 46 -12.69 -5.46 6.64
C LYS A 46 -11.89 -4.22 6.21
N GLU A 47 -12.36 -3.03 6.55
CA GLU A 47 -11.67 -1.77 6.23
C GLU A 47 -10.33 -1.66 6.97
N ILE A 48 -10.27 -2.10 8.22
CA ILE A 48 -9.02 -2.16 9.00
C ILE A 48 -8.02 -3.09 8.31
N GLN A 49 -8.47 -4.28 7.88
CA GLN A 49 -7.61 -5.24 7.18
C GLN A 49 -7.14 -4.71 5.83
N GLN A 50 -8.04 -4.13 5.02
CA GLN A 50 -7.68 -3.51 3.74
C GLN A 50 -6.63 -2.42 3.90
N ARG A 51 -6.77 -1.59 4.93
CA ARG A 51 -5.78 -0.56 5.26
C ARG A 51 -4.42 -1.17 5.63
N ALA A 52 -4.41 -2.22 6.44
CA ALA A 52 -3.18 -2.93 6.81
C ALA A 52 -2.48 -3.52 5.57
N ASP A 53 -3.24 -4.11 4.66
CA ASP A 53 -2.72 -4.68 3.40
C ASP A 53 -2.16 -3.57 2.47
N LEU A 54 -2.84 -2.43 2.36
CA LEU A 54 -2.34 -1.28 1.61
C LEU A 54 -1.06 -0.70 2.22
N THR A 55 -1.01 -0.55 3.53
CA THR A 55 0.18 -0.07 4.25
C THR A 55 1.35 -1.04 4.08
N GLY A 56 1.10 -2.34 4.19
CA GLY A 56 2.10 -3.38 3.91
C GLY A 56 2.64 -3.32 2.48
N THR A 57 1.76 -3.03 1.51
CA THR A 57 2.16 -2.86 0.11
C THR A 57 3.08 -1.65 -0.08
N VAL A 58 2.82 -0.52 0.59
CA VAL A 58 3.71 0.66 0.52
C VAL A 58 5.11 0.33 1.05
N GLY A 59 5.22 -0.36 2.19
CA GLY A 59 6.51 -0.81 2.71
C GLY A 59 7.26 -1.74 1.74
N LEU A 60 6.55 -2.64 1.06
CA LEU A 60 7.12 -3.49 0.03
C LEU A 60 7.61 -2.70 -1.19
N LEU A 61 6.89 -1.64 -1.60
CA LEU A 61 7.34 -0.79 -2.71
C LEU A 61 8.70 -0.12 -2.41
N ASN A 62 8.91 0.34 -1.18
CA ASN A 62 10.18 0.92 -0.79
C ASN A 62 11.31 -0.12 -0.89
N ARG A 63 11.06 -1.36 -0.46
CA ARG A 63 12.02 -2.46 -0.59
C ARG A 63 12.26 -2.87 -2.03
N ILE A 64 11.21 -2.94 -2.85
CA ILE A 64 11.31 -3.23 -4.29
C ILE A 64 12.21 -2.20 -4.95
N GLU A 65 12.02 -0.91 -4.71
CA GLU A 65 12.85 0.15 -5.27
C GLU A 65 14.30 0.05 -4.80
N LEU A 66 14.52 -0.21 -3.51
CA LEU A 66 15.85 -0.37 -2.94
C LEU A 66 16.58 -1.58 -3.55
N ASN A 67 15.92 -2.73 -3.61
CA ASN A 67 16.50 -3.95 -4.15
C ASN A 67 16.72 -3.87 -5.67
N TYR A 68 15.82 -3.18 -6.38
CA TYR A 68 15.98 -2.88 -7.79
C TYR A 68 17.25 -2.07 -8.07
N LYS A 69 17.51 -1.02 -7.30
CA LYS A 69 18.73 -0.21 -7.40
C LYS A 69 19.98 -1.00 -7.02
N LYS A 70 19.95 -1.74 -5.92
CA LYS A 70 21.06 -2.57 -5.43
C LYS A 70 21.44 -3.69 -6.39
N ALA A 71 20.46 -4.31 -7.04
CA ALA A 71 20.68 -5.34 -8.04
C ALA A 71 21.20 -4.81 -9.39
N GLY A 72 21.42 -3.50 -9.51
CA GLY A 72 21.93 -2.87 -10.72
C GLY A 72 20.90 -2.78 -11.82
N LYS A 73 19.61 -2.58 -11.46
CA LYS A 73 18.48 -2.46 -12.38
C LYS A 73 18.38 -3.66 -13.34
N PRO A 74 18.16 -4.88 -12.81
CA PRO A 74 18.27 -6.11 -13.58
C PRO A 74 17.15 -6.31 -14.61
N VAL A 75 16.07 -5.52 -14.50
CA VAL A 75 14.93 -5.58 -15.42
C VAL A 75 15.34 -5.18 -16.84
N GLY A 76 14.67 -5.69 -17.84
CA GLY A 76 15.02 -5.50 -19.23
C GLY A 76 16.07 -6.49 -19.76
N LYS A 77 16.93 -7.03 -18.90
CA LYS A 77 17.83 -8.14 -19.28
C LYS A 77 17.07 -9.44 -19.54
N PHE A 78 15.86 -9.54 -18.97
CA PHE A 78 14.98 -10.71 -19.05
C PHE A 78 13.73 -10.41 -19.89
N TYR A 79 13.73 -9.34 -20.68
CA TYR A 79 12.62 -9.00 -21.56
C TYR A 79 12.34 -10.16 -22.53
N ASN A 80 11.07 -10.58 -22.59
CA ASN A 80 10.63 -11.74 -23.36
C ASN A 80 11.19 -13.12 -22.93
N ILE A 81 11.78 -13.24 -21.76
CA ILE A 81 12.19 -14.54 -21.24
C ILE A 81 11.04 -15.06 -20.34
N ASP A 82 10.68 -16.32 -20.56
CA ASP A 82 9.72 -17.04 -19.73
C ASP A 82 10.13 -16.94 -18.24
N PRO A 83 9.19 -16.56 -17.32
CA PRO A 83 9.47 -16.47 -15.88
C PRO A 83 10.11 -17.73 -15.29
N ASP A 84 9.76 -18.92 -15.77
CA ASP A 84 10.34 -20.18 -15.31
C ASP A 84 11.80 -20.36 -15.78
N ARG A 85 12.16 -19.84 -16.94
CA ARG A 85 13.55 -19.79 -17.41
C ARG A 85 14.38 -18.76 -16.64
N ILE A 86 13.78 -17.65 -16.24
CA ILE A 86 14.43 -16.64 -15.41
C ILE A 86 14.93 -17.27 -14.10
N MET A 87 14.13 -18.15 -13.48
CA MET A 87 14.54 -18.88 -12.28
C MET A 87 15.77 -19.75 -12.49
N GLY A 88 15.89 -20.39 -13.65
CA GLY A 88 17.07 -21.17 -14.04
C GLY A 88 18.33 -20.33 -14.21
N GLU A 89 18.21 -19.15 -14.80
CA GLU A 89 19.34 -18.21 -14.96
C GLU A 89 19.73 -17.58 -13.61
N ILE A 90 18.76 -17.23 -12.74
CA ILE A 90 19.02 -16.76 -11.39
C ILE A 90 19.78 -17.82 -10.59
N GLY A 91 19.47 -19.10 -10.76
CA GLY A 91 20.20 -20.21 -10.13
C GLY A 91 21.70 -20.15 -10.37
N LYS A 92 22.13 -19.65 -11.52
CA LYS A 92 23.56 -19.46 -11.87
C LYS A 92 24.19 -18.28 -11.11
N PHE A 93 23.38 -17.31 -10.65
CA PHE A 93 23.82 -16.12 -9.91
C PHE A 93 23.62 -16.23 -8.39
N THR A 94 23.00 -17.32 -7.90
CA THR A 94 22.60 -17.45 -6.48
C THR A 94 23.76 -17.43 -5.47
N GLY A 95 25.00 -17.57 -5.92
CA GLY A 95 26.19 -17.41 -5.06
C GLY A 95 26.66 -15.97 -4.88
N SER A 96 26.19 -15.02 -5.70
CA SER A 96 26.55 -13.62 -5.62
C SER A 96 25.56 -12.82 -4.79
N GLU A 97 26.03 -11.71 -4.19
CA GLU A 97 25.17 -10.77 -3.46
C GLU A 97 24.07 -10.18 -4.35
N GLN A 98 24.40 -9.93 -5.62
CA GLN A 98 23.44 -9.47 -6.62
C GLN A 98 22.34 -10.49 -6.90
N GLY A 99 22.66 -11.80 -6.94
CA GLY A 99 21.70 -12.87 -7.11
C GLY A 99 20.72 -12.97 -5.95
N LYS A 100 21.22 -12.82 -4.72
CA LYS A 100 20.38 -12.78 -3.51
C LYS A 100 19.43 -11.58 -3.54
N THR A 101 19.95 -10.39 -3.84
CA THR A 101 19.13 -9.16 -3.94
C THR A 101 18.07 -9.28 -5.03
N PHE A 102 18.36 -9.95 -6.13
CA PHE A 102 17.40 -10.19 -7.21
C PHE A 102 16.29 -11.17 -6.79
N ALA A 103 16.65 -12.24 -6.06
CA ALA A 103 15.66 -13.16 -5.50
C ALA A 103 14.73 -12.46 -4.48
N GLU A 104 15.28 -11.58 -3.65
CA GLU A 104 14.50 -10.74 -2.73
C GLU A 104 13.57 -9.80 -3.49
N LEU A 105 14.03 -9.16 -4.55
CA LEU A 105 13.22 -8.31 -5.41
C LEU A 105 12.00 -9.07 -5.96
N GLN A 106 12.21 -10.28 -6.50
CA GLN A 106 11.11 -11.12 -6.97
C GLN A 106 10.12 -11.47 -5.86
N ALA A 107 10.64 -11.88 -4.70
CA ALA A 107 9.80 -12.22 -3.55
C ALA A 107 8.96 -11.04 -3.08
N ASP A 108 9.53 -9.83 -3.07
CA ASP A 108 8.83 -8.61 -2.68
C ASP A 108 7.76 -8.20 -3.71
N ILE A 109 8.04 -8.32 -5.00
CA ILE A 109 7.05 -8.12 -6.06
C ILE A 109 5.88 -9.09 -5.88
N LYS A 110 6.14 -10.38 -5.67
CA LYS A 110 5.10 -11.39 -5.46
C LYS A 110 4.25 -11.11 -4.21
N LYS A 111 4.88 -10.68 -3.11
CA LYS A 111 4.17 -10.30 -1.89
C LYS A 111 3.32 -9.05 -2.10
N ALA A 112 3.85 -8.02 -2.78
CA ALA A 112 3.12 -6.81 -3.10
C ALA A 112 1.89 -7.13 -3.96
N THR A 113 2.03 -8.01 -4.95
CA THR A 113 0.90 -8.51 -5.76
C THR A 113 -0.17 -9.13 -4.88
N THR A 114 0.22 -10.01 -3.96
CA THR A 114 -0.73 -10.70 -3.07
C THR A 114 -1.47 -9.72 -2.16
N PHE A 115 -0.77 -8.76 -1.55
CA PHE A 115 -1.41 -7.77 -0.67
C PHE A 115 -2.33 -6.82 -1.44
N LEU A 116 -1.87 -6.34 -2.60
CA LEU A 116 -2.67 -5.46 -3.43
C LEU A 116 -3.93 -6.16 -3.95
N THR A 117 -3.80 -7.42 -4.37
CA THR A 117 -4.95 -8.24 -4.76
C THR A 117 -5.98 -8.34 -3.64
N LYS A 118 -5.54 -8.67 -2.42
CA LYS A 118 -6.44 -8.74 -1.25
C LYS A 118 -7.07 -7.39 -0.91
N ALA A 119 -6.30 -6.31 -0.98
CA ALA A 119 -6.78 -4.97 -0.66
C ALA A 119 -7.83 -4.46 -1.66
N ILE A 120 -7.67 -4.75 -2.96
CA ILE A 120 -8.59 -4.31 -4.01
C ILE A 120 -9.85 -5.18 -4.06
N SER A 121 -9.68 -6.49 -4.10
CA SER A 121 -10.75 -7.43 -4.44
C SER A 121 -11.32 -8.16 -3.23
N GLY A 122 -10.67 -8.08 -2.08
CA GLY A 122 -11.04 -8.87 -0.93
C GLY A 122 -10.81 -10.38 -1.17
N ALA A 123 -11.82 -11.21 -0.85
CA ALA A 123 -11.69 -12.67 -0.93
C ALA A 123 -11.89 -13.23 -2.35
N GLN A 124 -12.56 -12.49 -3.23
CA GLN A 124 -12.84 -12.93 -4.60
C GLN A 124 -12.35 -11.88 -5.60
N VAL A 125 -11.40 -12.30 -6.45
CA VAL A 125 -10.81 -11.47 -7.50
C VAL A 125 -11.46 -11.80 -8.82
N SER A 126 -12.08 -10.83 -9.47
CA SER A 126 -12.54 -10.99 -10.84
C SER A 126 -11.36 -10.99 -11.83
N ASP A 127 -11.53 -11.59 -13.01
CA ASP A 127 -10.48 -11.61 -14.03
C ASP A 127 -10.06 -10.20 -14.46
N LYS A 128 -10.99 -9.26 -14.53
CA LYS A 128 -10.72 -7.85 -14.86
C LYS A 128 -9.86 -7.15 -13.79
N GLU A 129 -10.14 -7.42 -12.51
CA GLU A 129 -9.35 -6.88 -11.40
C GLU A 129 -7.94 -7.48 -11.39
N ARG A 130 -7.82 -8.77 -11.67
CA ARG A 130 -6.52 -9.43 -11.80
C ARG A 130 -5.69 -8.80 -12.93
N GLU A 131 -6.27 -8.64 -14.11
CA GLU A 131 -5.61 -8.00 -15.26
C GLU A 131 -5.18 -6.56 -14.95
N PHE A 132 -6.04 -5.80 -14.25
CA PHE A 132 -5.70 -4.45 -13.79
C PHE A 132 -4.50 -4.45 -12.83
N ILE A 133 -4.51 -5.36 -11.84
CA ILE A 133 -3.44 -5.47 -10.86
C ILE A 133 -2.12 -5.87 -11.53
N GLU A 134 -2.15 -6.83 -12.45
CA GLU A 134 -0.97 -7.28 -13.20
C GLU A 134 -0.36 -6.15 -14.05
N LYS A 135 -1.19 -5.30 -14.65
CA LYS A 135 -0.72 -4.12 -15.39
C LYS A 135 -0.14 -3.03 -14.47
N LEU A 136 -0.59 -2.96 -13.24
CA LEU A 136 -0.17 -1.93 -12.29
C LEU A 136 1.14 -2.30 -11.58
N ILE A 137 1.38 -3.58 -11.34
CA ILE A 137 2.54 -4.06 -10.59
C ILE A 137 3.75 -4.19 -11.51
N PRO A 138 4.93 -3.69 -11.08
CA PRO A 138 6.18 -3.90 -11.79
C PRO A 138 6.52 -5.39 -11.91
N SER A 139 7.05 -5.79 -13.03
CA SER A 139 7.51 -7.17 -13.30
C SER A 139 8.98 -7.16 -13.67
N ILE A 140 9.69 -8.23 -13.34
CA ILE A 140 11.08 -8.41 -13.79
C ILE A 140 11.21 -8.56 -15.32
N GLY A 141 10.11 -8.91 -16.01
CA GLY A 141 10.04 -8.95 -17.46
C GLY A 141 9.80 -7.59 -18.11
N ASP A 142 9.52 -6.55 -17.35
CA ASP A 142 9.35 -5.19 -17.89
C ASP A 142 10.69 -4.63 -18.37
N THR A 143 10.66 -3.69 -19.30
CA THR A 143 11.83 -2.83 -19.58
C THR A 143 12.08 -1.92 -18.37
N GLU A 144 13.29 -1.35 -18.26
CA GLU A 144 13.64 -0.40 -17.19
C GLU A 144 12.62 0.75 -17.10
N VAL A 145 12.26 1.31 -18.26
CA VAL A 145 11.30 2.43 -18.37
C VAL A 145 9.92 2.01 -17.89
N GLU A 146 9.44 0.83 -18.29
CA GLU A 146 8.14 0.30 -17.88
C GLU A 146 8.10 0.00 -16.38
N PHE A 147 9.16 -0.61 -15.86
CA PHE A 147 9.28 -0.92 -14.45
C PHE A 147 9.21 0.34 -13.57
N GLU A 148 10.00 1.36 -13.90
CA GLU A 148 10.00 2.64 -13.18
C GLU A 148 8.66 3.38 -13.32
N ALA A 149 8.04 3.36 -14.50
CA ALA A 149 6.73 3.95 -14.72
C ALA A 149 5.64 3.24 -13.89
N LYS A 150 5.66 1.92 -13.83
CA LYS A 150 4.74 1.12 -13.00
C LYS A 150 4.96 1.38 -11.51
N LEU A 151 6.21 1.41 -11.03
CA LEU A 151 6.52 1.77 -9.63
C LEU A 151 5.92 3.14 -9.26
N LYS A 152 6.14 4.15 -10.10
CA LYS A 152 5.61 5.49 -9.88
C LYS A 152 4.08 5.52 -9.86
N SER A 153 3.45 4.82 -10.80
CA SER A 153 1.99 4.74 -10.90
C SER A 153 1.37 4.02 -9.72
N LEU A 154 1.97 2.90 -9.30
CA LEU A 154 1.52 2.13 -8.16
C LEU A 154 1.67 2.93 -6.85
N ARG A 155 2.76 3.66 -6.69
CA ARG A 155 2.99 4.53 -5.54
C ARG A 155 1.93 5.62 -5.43
N ARG A 156 1.57 6.25 -6.57
CA ARG A 156 0.49 7.24 -6.62
C ARG A 156 -0.85 6.62 -6.26
N TYR A 157 -1.18 5.47 -6.85
CA TYR A 157 -2.42 4.74 -6.57
C TYR A 157 -2.57 4.40 -5.09
N LEU A 158 -1.52 3.83 -4.48
CA LEU A 158 -1.52 3.50 -3.05
C LEU A 158 -1.62 4.75 -2.17
N GLY A 159 -0.94 5.84 -2.54
CA GLY A 159 -1.04 7.10 -1.85
C GLY A 159 -2.49 7.64 -1.82
N GLU A 160 -3.18 7.60 -2.94
CA GLU A 160 -4.59 8.00 -3.04
C GLU A 160 -5.50 7.05 -2.24
N ALA A 161 -5.27 5.74 -2.34
CA ALA A 161 -6.03 4.74 -1.58
C ALA A 161 -5.86 4.92 -0.06
N VAL A 162 -4.64 5.10 0.43
CA VAL A 162 -4.39 5.33 1.86
C VAL A 162 -5.03 6.63 2.34
N LYS A 163 -4.99 7.70 1.55
CA LYS A 163 -5.69 8.96 1.86
C LYS A 163 -7.20 8.76 2.02
N SER A 164 -7.81 7.98 1.15
CA SER A 164 -9.26 7.73 1.20
C SER A 164 -9.69 7.05 2.51
N TYR A 165 -8.78 6.30 3.15
CA TYR A 165 -8.98 5.70 4.46
C TYR A 165 -8.52 6.59 5.63
N GLY A 166 -8.20 7.88 5.40
CA GLY A 166 -7.76 8.81 6.44
C GLY A 166 -6.35 8.54 6.98
N GLY A 167 -5.52 7.82 6.24
CA GLY A 167 -4.12 7.56 6.60
C GLY A 167 -3.18 8.71 6.25
N ASP A 168 -2.09 8.83 7.00
CA ASP A 168 -0.99 9.76 6.67
C ASP A 168 -0.05 9.10 5.67
N VAL A 169 -0.21 9.52 4.41
CA VAL A 169 0.59 9.01 3.29
C VAL A 169 2.05 9.44 3.40
N GLU A 170 2.33 10.65 3.91
CA GLU A 170 3.69 11.15 4.00
C GLU A 170 4.52 10.36 5.01
N ALA A 171 3.94 10.02 6.16
CA ALA A 171 4.57 9.16 7.14
C ALA A 171 4.89 7.76 6.58
N LEU A 172 3.97 7.20 5.79
CA LEU A 172 4.15 5.88 5.17
C LEU A 172 5.18 5.86 4.04
N MET A 173 5.32 6.98 3.31
CA MET A 173 6.27 7.06 2.19
C MET A 173 7.72 7.34 2.64
N ARG A 174 7.92 7.75 3.91
CA ARG A 174 9.25 8.02 4.50
C ARG A 174 9.81 6.83 5.27
N ALA A 175 8.96 5.86 5.64
CA ALA A 175 9.35 4.64 6.36
C ALA A 175 9.90 3.57 5.39
#